data_d53b7e9e02f3897740020745b74b604d
#
_entry.id   d53b7e9e02f3897740020745b74b604d
#
_cell.length_a   1.000
_cell.length_b   1.000
_cell.length_c   1.000
_cell.angle_alpha   90.00
_cell.angle_beta   90.00
_cell.angle_gamma   90.00
#
_symmetry.space_group_name_H-M   'P 1'
#
loop_
_entity.id
_entity.type
_entity.pdbx_description
1 polymer ?
#
loop_
_entity_poly.entity_id
_entity_poly.type
_entity_poly.pdbx_seq_one_letter_code
_entity_poly.pdbx_strand_id
1 'polypeptide(L)'
;MVYSTCTFAPEENEGTISRFLEQHPQFHIVPVKKYPGMADGVAAWTKHPAAEIGDTIRLFPHHLHGEGHFVSVLEKEGTVSQNYRGYCANGEEKPLAKGEAEAYLAGLQEFLGKIPADDAGRLFLFGEQLYLMPEHMPATRRLHVLRPGLHLGTVKKNRLEPAHALALAISPQEACHSWNLSVDEARAYLAGQTFPAEGEKGWYLITVDGYSLGWGKLAGSVMKNHYPKGLRKLL
;
A
#
# COMPACT_ATOMS: atom_id res chain seq x y z
N MET A 1 -4.96 12.44 -13.41
CA MET A 1 -4.52 13.04 -12.14
C MET A 1 -5.73 13.22 -11.24
N VAL A 2 -5.61 13.02 -9.92
CA VAL A 2 -6.67 13.34 -8.95
C VAL A 2 -6.16 14.45 -8.04
N TYR A 3 -6.96 15.50 -7.89
CA TYR A 3 -6.73 16.58 -6.93
C TYR A 3 -7.80 16.50 -5.84
N SER A 4 -7.39 16.54 -4.58
CA SER A 4 -8.33 16.52 -3.46
C SER A 4 -7.85 17.40 -2.32
N THR A 5 -8.81 17.93 -1.56
CA THR A 5 -8.57 18.70 -0.33
C THR A 5 -9.58 18.28 0.74
N CYS A 6 -9.28 18.61 1.99
CA CYS A 6 -10.21 18.51 3.12
C CYS A 6 -10.72 19.89 3.60
N THR A 7 -10.55 20.93 2.78
CA THR A 7 -11.05 22.29 3.07
C THR A 7 -12.40 22.55 2.37
N PHE A 8 -13.18 23.47 2.91
CA PHE A 8 -14.39 23.96 2.26
C PHE A 8 -14.16 25.25 1.45
N ALA A 9 -12.95 25.82 1.51
CA ALA A 9 -12.61 27.06 0.85
C ALA A 9 -12.67 26.93 -0.69
N PRO A 10 -13.54 27.69 -1.38
CA PRO A 10 -13.63 27.62 -2.84
C PRO A 10 -12.33 28.03 -3.54
N GLU A 11 -11.54 28.89 -2.94
CA GLU A 11 -10.26 29.37 -3.46
C GLU A 11 -9.25 28.25 -3.60
N GLU A 12 -9.29 27.27 -2.68
CA GLU A 12 -8.43 26.09 -2.68
C GLU A 12 -9.00 24.97 -3.55
N ASN A 13 -10.28 24.96 -3.78
CA ASN A 13 -11.03 23.93 -4.50
C ASN A 13 -11.30 24.36 -5.96
N GLU A 14 -12.50 24.85 -6.27
CA GLU A 14 -12.90 25.26 -7.63
C GLU A 14 -11.93 26.32 -8.22
N GLY A 15 -11.48 27.25 -7.37
CA GLY A 15 -10.54 28.29 -7.78
C GLY A 15 -9.18 27.74 -8.18
N THR A 16 -8.66 26.74 -7.48
CA THR A 16 -7.40 26.08 -7.82
C THR A 16 -7.51 25.29 -9.12
N ILE A 17 -8.58 24.51 -9.27
CA ILE A 17 -8.83 23.74 -10.50
C ILE A 17 -9.00 24.67 -11.69
N SER A 18 -9.78 25.76 -11.55
CA SER A 18 -10.02 26.73 -12.64
C SER A 18 -8.71 27.39 -13.10
N ARG A 19 -7.87 27.85 -12.16
CA ARG A 19 -6.54 28.42 -12.49
C ARG A 19 -5.62 27.38 -13.12
N PHE A 20 -5.65 26.14 -12.65
CA PHE A 20 -4.83 25.08 -13.23
C PHE A 20 -5.22 24.82 -14.70
N LEU A 21 -6.51 24.72 -15.00
CA LEU A 21 -7.00 24.47 -16.36
C LEU A 21 -6.74 25.66 -17.29
N GLU A 22 -6.84 26.90 -16.80
CA GLU A 22 -6.46 28.10 -17.55
C GLU A 22 -4.98 28.07 -17.95
N GLN A 23 -4.09 27.65 -17.05
CA GLN A 23 -2.64 27.57 -17.29
C GLN A 23 -2.23 26.32 -18.07
N HIS A 24 -3.05 25.29 -18.07
CA HIS A 24 -2.78 23.98 -18.64
C HIS A 24 -3.95 23.50 -19.52
N PRO A 25 -4.19 24.13 -20.68
CA PRO A 25 -5.34 23.86 -21.53
C PRO A 25 -5.37 22.44 -22.13
N GLN A 26 -4.27 21.70 -22.00
CA GLN A 26 -4.22 20.27 -22.38
C GLN A 26 -4.84 19.33 -21.30
N PHE A 27 -5.33 19.88 -20.20
CA PHE A 27 -6.08 19.11 -19.19
C PHE A 27 -7.55 19.49 -19.23
N HIS A 28 -8.41 18.53 -18.90
CA HIS A 28 -9.85 18.71 -18.71
C HIS A 28 -10.32 17.92 -17.50
N ILE A 29 -11.50 18.27 -16.96
CA ILE A 29 -12.13 17.54 -15.87
C ILE A 29 -12.83 16.31 -16.45
N VAL A 30 -12.60 15.14 -15.85
CA VAL A 30 -13.30 13.91 -16.17
C VAL A 30 -14.48 13.76 -15.24
N PRO A 31 -15.71 13.70 -15.76
CA PRO A 31 -16.88 13.45 -14.93
C PRO A 31 -16.81 12.03 -14.35
N VAL A 32 -17.01 11.92 -13.04
CA VAL A 32 -17.06 10.65 -12.34
C VAL A 32 -18.44 10.42 -11.75
N LYS A 33 -18.83 9.14 -11.63
CA LYS A 33 -20.11 8.78 -11.03
C LYS A 33 -20.20 9.28 -9.60
N LYS A 34 -21.20 10.09 -9.32
CA LYS A 34 -21.53 10.55 -7.97
C LYS A 34 -22.52 9.59 -7.31
N TYR A 35 -22.38 9.42 -6.01
CA TYR A 35 -23.28 8.62 -5.18
C TYR A 35 -24.19 9.54 -4.35
N PRO A 36 -25.30 9.02 -3.79
CA PRO A 36 -26.19 9.82 -2.95
C PRO A 36 -25.42 10.55 -1.83
N GLY A 37 -25.70 11.84 -1.68
CA GLY A 37 -25.02 12.73 -0.71
C GLY A 37 -23.79 13.46 -1.25
N MET A 38 -23.24 13.06 -2.41
CA MET A 38 -22.20 13.82 -3.09
C MET A 38 -22.82 15.01 -3.83
N ALA A 39 -22.19 16.18 -3.72
CA ALA A 39 -22.62 17.40 -4.40
C ALA A 39 -21.67 17.75 -5.54
N ASP A 40 -22.17 18.54 -6.47
CA ASP A 40 -21.39 19.11 -7.56
C ASP A 40 -20.47 20.25 -7.06
N GLY A 41 -19.39 20.50 -7.78
CA GLY A 41 -18.64 21.73 -7.62
C GLY A 41 -19.48 22.94 -8.02
N VAL A 42 -19.23 24.07 -7.37
CA VAL A 42 -20.09 25.26 -7.50
C VAL A 42 -19.36 26.39 -8.24
N ALA A 43 -19.68 26.55 -9.53
CA ALA A 43 -19.07 27.57 -10.38
C ALA A 43 -19.21 28.99 -9.81
N ALA A 44 -20.36 29.31 -9.20
CA ALA A 44 -20.63 30.64 -8.63
C ALA A 44 -19.71 31.00 -7.44
N TRP A 45 -18.95 30.07 -6.89
CA TRP A 45 -18.03 30.32 -5.78
C TRP A 45 -16.63 30.75 -6.23
N THR A 46 -16.35 30.79 -7.53
CA THR A 46 -15.10 31.30 -8.06
C THR A 46 -15.33 32.37 -9.14
N LYS A 47 -14.39 33.30 -9.26
CA LYS A 47 -14.52 34.46 -10.20
C LYS A 47 -14.42 34.04 -11.66
N HIS A 48 -13.59 33.05 -11.97
CA HIS A 48 -13.32 32.55 -13.31
C HIS A 48 -13.44 31.03 -13.31
N PRO A 49 -14.68 30.50 -13.29
CA PRO A 49 -14.90 29.07 -13.23
C PRO A 49 -14.50 28.39 -14.55
N ALA A 50 -13.84 27.23 -14.46
CA ALA A 50 -13.73 26.33 -15.61
C ALA A 50 -15.12 25.81 -16.01
N ALA A 51 -15.31 25.52 -17.31
CA ALA A 51 -16.62 25.13 -17.85
C ALA A 51 -17.18 23.87 -17.16
N GLU A 52 -16.31 22.89 -16.89
CA GLU A 52 -16.70 21.58 -16.33
C GLU A 52 -16.58 21.53 -14.79
N ILE A 53 -16.54 22.68 -14.10
CA ILE A 53 -16.33 22.71 -12.63
C ILE A 53 -17.44 21.97 -11.88
N GLY A 54 -18.65 21.88 -12.43
CA GLY A 54 -19.74 21.09 -11.90
C GLY A 54 -19.49 19.58 -11.86
N ASP A 55 -18.54 19.07 -12.66
CA ASP A 55 -18.16 17.67 -12.66
C ASP A 55 -17.22 17.30 -11.50
N THR A 56 -16.70 18.29 -10.77
CA THR A 56 -15.98 18.04 -9.52
C THR A 56 -16.95 17.59 -8.41
N ILE A 57 -16.42 17.06 -7.34
CA ILE A 57 -17.20 16.47 -6.24
C ILE A 57 -16.94 17.26 -4.97
N ARG A 58 -18.02 17.61 -4.28
CA ARG A 58 -17.98 18.10 -2.90
C ARG A 58 -18.64 17.10 -1.96
N LEU A 59 -17.96 16.80 -0.87
CA LEU A 59 -18.48 15.98 0.22
C LEU A 59 -18.70 16.88 1.43
N PHE A 60 -19.95 16.97 1.87
CA PHE A 60 -20.31 17.79 3.03
C PHE A 60 -20.76 16.92 4.19
N PRO A 61 -20.31 17.20 5.44
CA PRO A 61 -20.66 16.38 6.62
C PRO A 61 -22.17 16.32 6.91
N HIS A 62 -22.94 17.31 6.47
CA HIS A 62 -24.39 17.33 6.64
C HIS A 62 -25.15 16.51 5.59
N HIS A 63 -24.47 16.07 4.53
CA HIS A 63 -25.03 15.16 3.52
C HIS A 63 -24.52 13.73 3.65
N LEU A 64 -23.34 13.55 4.26
CA LEU A 64 -22.63 12.27 4.36
C LEU A 64 -22.06 12.09 5.76
N HIS A 65 -22.05 10.86 6.27
CA HIS A 65 -21.34 10.54 7.50
C HIS A 65 -19.82 10.49 7.22
N GLY A 66 -19.12 11.59 7.47
CA GLY A 66 -17.68 11.71 7.23
C GLY A 66 -17.18 13.13 7.33
N GLU A 67 -15.91 13.33 7.05
CA GLU A 67 -15.28 14.64 6.94
C GLU A 67 -15.63 15.29 5.60
N GLY A 68 -15.45 16.63 5.52
CA GLY A 68 -15.60 17.35 4.26
C GLY A 68 -14.43 17.12 3.32
N HIS A 69 -14.72 16.93 2.04
CA HIS A 69 -13.68 16.81 1.00
C HIS A 69 -14.14 17.47 -0.30
N PHE A 70 -13.15 17.87 -1.08
CA PHE A 70 -13.28 18.22 -2.48
C PHE A 70 -12.45 17.26 -3.33
N VAL A 71 -12.98 16.85 -4.48
CA VAL A 71 -12.27 15.97 -5.41
C VAL A 71 -12.50 16.42 -6.85
N SER A 72 -11.43 16.50 -7.62
CA SER A 72 -11.45 16.68 -9.08
C SER A 72 -10.60 15.61 -9.74
N VAL A 73 -11.15 14.93 -10.74
CA VAL A 73 -10.41 14.01 -11.59
C VAL A 73 -10.08 14.72 -12.89
N LEU A 74 -8.82 14.71 -13.26
CA LEU A 74 -8.29 15.45 -14.40
C LEU A 74 -7.58 14.49 -15.36
N GLU A 75 -7.84 14.62 -16.64
CA GLU A 75 -7.17 13.90 -17.69
C GLU A 75 -6.35 14.87 -18.55
N LYS A 76 -5.16 14.43 -18.95
CA LYS A 76 -4.32 15.14 -19.88
C LYS A 76 -4.53 14.62 -21.28
N GLU A 77 -4.80 15.47 -22.24
CA GLU A 77 -4.85 15.12 -23.65
C GLU A 77 -3.51 14.64 -24.16
N GLY A 78 -3.53 13.69 -25.07
CA GLY A 78 -2.36 13.14 -25.71
C GLY A 78 -2.23 11.62 -25.54
N THR A 79 -1.30 11.06 -26.28
CA THR A 79 -0.98 9.63 -26.21
C THR A 79 0.14 9.40 -25.22
N VAL A 80 -0.06 8.45 -24.29
CA VAL A 80 1.03 7.97 -23.43
C VAL A 80 1.99 7.17 -24.35
N SER A 81 3.27 7.55 -24.37
CA SER A 81 4.29 6.76 -25.03
C SER A 81 4.29 5.36 -24.39
N GLN A 82 4.14 4.31 -25.19
CA GLN A 82 4.23 2.92 -24.72
C GLN A 82 5.58 2.59 -24.08
N ASN A 83 6.60 3.41 -24.34
CA ASN A 83 7.95 3.28 -23.80
C ASN A 83 8.23 4.26 -22.65
N TYR A 84 7.19 4.97 -22.14
CA TYR A 84 7.40 5.89 -21.03
C TYR A 84 7.68 5.11 -19.73
N ARG A 85 8.92 5.21 -19.25
CA ARG A 85 9.39 4.56 -18.02
C ARG A 85 9.50 5.52 -16.83
N GLY A 86 8.92 6.72 -16.96
CA GLY A 86 9.10 7.78 -15.98
C GLY A 86 10.46 8.47 -16.08
N TYR A 87 10.65 9.49 -15.25
CA TYR A 87 11.91 10.24 -15.19
C TYR A 87 12.75 9.77 -14.01
N CYS A 88 13.87 9.13 -14.30
CA CYS A 88 14.82 8.65 -13.31
C CYS A 88 16.16 9.34 -13.53
N ALA A 89 16.41 10.47 -12.86
CA ALA A 89 17.63 11.29 -13.02
C ALA A 89 18.94 10.48 -12.81
N ASN A 90 18.91 9.49 -11.92
CA ASN A 90 20.06 8.64 -11.57
C ASN A 90 19.96 7.23 -12.16
N GLY A 91 19.04 6.99 -13.11
CA GLY A 91 18.72 5.67 -13.63
C GLY A 91 17.78 4.88 -12.74
N GLU A 92 17.58 3.63 -13.08
CA GLU A 92 16.76 2.68 -12.32
C GLU A 92 17.61 1.94 -11.28
N GLU A 93 16.95 1.54 -10.17
CA GLU A 93 17.56 0.69 -9.16
C GLU A 93 17.80 -0.71 -9.73
N LYS A 94 18.87 -1.35 -9.27
CA LYS A 94 19.22 -2.69 -9.73
C LYS A 94 18.76 -3.73 -8.72
N PRO A 95 18.06 -4.80 -9.18
CA PRO A 95 17.76 -5.93 -8.32
C PRO A 95 19.03 -6.66 -7.88
N LEU A 96 18.88 -7.55 -6.90
CA LEU A 96 19.94 -8.48 -6.50
C LEU A 96 20.41 -9.31 -7.69
N ALA A 97 21.69 -9.67 -7.69
CA ALA A 97 22.22 -10.62 -8.65
C ALA A 97 21.51 -11.98 -8.49
N LYS A 98 21.34 -12.72 -9.61
CA LYS A 98 20.55 -13.96 -9.63
C LYS A 98 20.96 -14.96 -8.53
N GLY A 99 22.24 -15.22 -8.36
CA GLY A 99 22.71 -16.19 -7.34
C GLY A 99 22.50 -15.72 -5.89
N GLU A 100 22.50 -14.40 -5.65
CA GLU A 100 22.20 -13.83 -4.35
C GLU A 100 20.68 -13.86 -4.08
N ALA A 101 19.88 -13.56 -5.10
CA ALA A 101 18.42 -13.62 -5.02
C ALA A 101 17.93 -15.05 -4.71
N GLU A 102 18.55 -16.07 -5.28
CA GLU A 102 18.21 -17.49 -5.04
C GLU A 102 18.30 -17.88 -3.56
N ALA A 103 19.31 -17.38 -2.85
CA ALA A 103 19.45 -17.64 -1.41
C ALA A 103 18.29 -17.05 -0.59
N TYR A 104 17.83 -15.83 -0.95
CA TYR A 104 16.70 -15.21 -0.29
C TYR A 104 15.36 -15.84 -0.67
N LEU A 105 15.23 -16.33 -1.91
CA LEU A 105 14.05 -17.08 -2.34
C LEU A 105 13.86 -18.35 -1.52
N ALA A 106 14.94 -19.09 -1.24
CA ALA A 106 14.88 -20.26 -0.37
C ALA A 106 14.39 -19.89 1.05
N GLY A 107 14.84 -18.74 1.60
CA GLY A 107 14.36 -18.23 2.89
C GLY A 107 12.88 -17.84 2.86
N LEU A 108 12.40 -17.27 1.76
CA LEU A 108 10.99 -16.91 1.58
C LEU A 108 10.09 -18.14 1.51
N GLN A 109 10.57 -19.27 0.98
CA GLN A 109 9.83 -20.55 0.92
C GLN A 109 9.55 -21.17 2.29
N GLU A 110 10.20 -20.71 3.37
CA GLU A 110 9.84 -21.14 4.73
C GLU A 110 8.46 -20.67 5.18
N PHE A 111 7.90 -19.63 4.55
CA PHE A 111 6.61 -19.06 4.91
C PHE A 111 5.67 -18.77 3.74
N LEU A 112 6.17 -18.79 2.49
CA LEU A 112 5.37 -18.68 1.28
C LEU A 112 5.27 -20.01 0.55
N GLY A 113 4.06 -20.48 0.30
CA GLY A 113 3.83 -21.71 -0.46
C GLY A 113 4.20 -21.58 -1.94
N LYS A 114 4.08 -20.37 -2.50
CA LYS A 114 4.44 -20.08 -3.90
C LYS A 114 4.99 -18.65 -4.00
N ILE A 115 6.13 -18.53 -4.64
CA ILE A 115 6.72 -17.24 -5.00
C ILE A 115 6.52 -17.08 -6.51
N PRO A 116 5.88 -16.01 -6.99
CA PRO A 116 5.78 -15.74 -8.41
C PRO A 116 7.17 -15.65 -9.05
N ALA A 117 7.37 -16.30 -10.20
CA ALA A 117 8.70 -16.35 -10.85
C ALA A 117 9.20 -14.95 -11.25
N ASP A 118 8.30 -14.06 -11.64
CA ASP A 118 8.60 -12.68 -12.03
C ASP A 118 9.07 -11.82 -10.83
N ASP A 119 8.67 -12.17 -9.61
CA ASP A 119 9.07 -11.47 -8.40
C ASP A 119 10.54 -11.73 -8.02
N ALA A 120 11.10 -12.87 -8.42
CA ALA A 120 12.50 -13.20 -8.18
C ALA A 120 13.47 -12.18 -8.78
N GLY A 121 13.12 -11.64 -9.96
CA GLY A 121 13.91 -10.61 -10.66
C GLY A 121 13.77 -9.21 -10.08
N ARG A 122 12.97 -9.02 -9.02
CA ARG A 122 12.72 -7.71 -8.40
C ARG A 122 13.12 -7.64 -6.92
N LEU A 123 13.87 -8.63 -6.43
CA LEU A 123 14.37 -8.61 -5.06
C LEU A 123 15.46 -7.54 -4.91
N PHE A 124 15.35 -6.79 -3.84
CA PHE A 124 16.24 -5.68 -3.50
C PHE A 124 16.56 -5.69 -2.01
N LEU A 125 17.84 -5.50 -1.66
CA LEU A 125 18.30 -5.44 -0.28
C LEU A 125 18.59 -3.97 0.09
N PHE A 126 17.90 -3.47 1.10
CA PHE A 126 18.14 -2.15 1.66
C PHE A 126 18.61 -2.28 3.12
N GLY A 127 19.91 -2.23 3.33
CA GLY A 127 20.53 -2.67 4.58
C GLY A 127 20.30 -4.17 4.83
N GLU A 128 19.72 -4.52 5.98
CA GLU A 128 19.31 -5.90 6.30
C GLU A 128 17.86 -6.22 5.88
N GLN A 129 17.18 -5.29 5.23
CA GLN A 129 15.77 -5.45 4.88
C GLN A 129 15.62 -5.90 3.43
N LEU A 130 14.94 -7.02 3.23
CA LEU A 130 14.64 -7.57 1.91
C LEU A 130 13.31 -6.97 1.42
N TYR A 131 13.31 -6.44 0.22
CA TYR A 131 12.14 -5.86 -0.44
C TYR A 131 11.87 -6.51 -1.79
N LEU A 132 10.59 -6.54 -2.15
CA LEU A 132 10.16 -6.67 -3.53
C LEU A 132 9.96 -5.24 -4.07
N MET A 133 10.83 -4.81 -4.96
CA MET A 133 10.75 -3.47 -5.54
C MET A 133 9.72 -3.41 -6.68
N PRO A 134 9.09 -2.25 -6.92
CA PRO A 134 8.24 -2.04 -8.09
C PRO A 134 9.07 -2.07 -9.37
N GLU A 135 8.40 -2.32 -10.48
CA GLU A 135 9.02 -2.16 -11.79
C GLU A 135 9.47 -0.71 -12.01
N HIS A 136 10.57 -0.54 -12.71
CA HIS A 136 11.14 0.77 -13.03
C HIS A 136 11.37 1.68 -11.80
N MET A 137 11.75 1.08 -10.67
CA MET A 137 12.06 1.84 -9.47
C MET A 137 13.26 2.76 -9.72
N PRO A 138 13.15 4.08 -9.43
CA PRO A 138 14.28 5.00 -9.52
C PRO A 138 15.42 4.59 -8.59
N ALA A 139 16.66 4.80 -9.04
CA ALA A 139 17.84 4.57 -8.21
C ALA A 139 17.74 5.36 -6.88
N THR A 140 17.94 4.67 -5.76
CA THR A 140 17.75 5.23 -4.41
C THR A 140 18.90 6.14 -3.97
N ARG A 141 20.01 6.14 -4.70
CA ARG A 141 21.19 6.94 -4.36
C ARG A 141 20.87 8.43 -4.25
N ARG A 142 21.24 9.04 -3.13
CA ARG A 142 21.00 10.44 -2.77
C ARG A 142 19.52 10.78 -2.54
N LEU A 143 18.66 9.78 -2.37
CA LEU A 143 17.29 9.96 -1.96
C LEU A 143 17.13 9.52 -0.49
N HIS A 144 16.26 10.22 0.23
CA HIS A 144 15.81 9.78 1.54
C HIS A 144 14.60 8.85 1.36
N VAL A 145 14.87 7.55 1.23
CA VAL A 145 13.86 6.53 0.95
C VAL A 145 13.39 5.91 2.24
N LEU A 146 12.09 5.99 2.52
CA LEU A 146 11.46 5.36 3.68
C LEU A 146 11.17 3.89 3.45
N ARG A 147 10.67 3.54 2.27
CA ARG A 147 10.33 2.17 1.87
C ARG A 147 10.52 2.00 0.35
N PRO A 148 11.48 1.18 -0.07
CA PRO A 148 11.76 1.00 -1.49
C PRO A 148 10.84 -0.02 -2.19
N GLY A 149 9.79 -0.49 -1.55
CA GLY A 149 8.85 -1.48 -2.09
C GLY A 149 8.12 -2.23 -0.99
N LEU A 150 7.62 -3.44 -1.30
CA LEU A 150 7.01 -4.33 -0.32
C LEU A 150 8.11 -4.97 0.54
N HIS A 151 8.10 -4.68 1.84
CA HIS A 151 9.03 -5.27 2.79
C HIS A 151 8.69 -6.75 3.01
N LEU A 152 9.54 -7.64 2.53
CA LEU A 152 9.37 -9.09 2.61
C LEU A 152 9.86 -9.66 3.93
N GLY A 153 10.99 -9.18 4.44
CA GLY A 153 11.56 -9.69 5.67
C GLY A 153 12.87 -9.03 6.06
N THR A 154 13.36 -9.37 7.24
CA THR A 154 14.65 -8.94 7.76
C THR A 154 15.64 -10.09 7.68
N VAL A 155 16.76 -9.85 7.02
CA VAL A 155 17.87 -10.82 6.89
C VAL A 155 18.62 -10.87 8.21
N LYS A 156 18.75 -12.05 8.78
CA LYS A 156 19.55 -12.36 9.96
C LYS A 156 20.66 -13.34 9.57
N LYS A 157 21.67 -13.49 10.42
CA LYS A 157 22.90 -14.27 10.13
C LYS A 157 22.65 -15.61 9.40
N ASN A 158 21.58 -16.35 9.72
CA ASN A 158 21.29 -17.67 9.15
C ASN A 158 19.80 -17.87 8.85
N ARG A 159 18.99 -16.81 8.76
CA ARG A 159 17.55 -16.91 8.54
C ARG A 159 16.96 -15.62 8.01
N LEU A 160 15.82 -15.73 7.36
CA LEU A 160 14.95 -14.61 7.04
C LEU A 160 13.78 -14.59 8.05
N GLU A 161 13.48 -13.42 8.61
CA GLU A 161 12.31 -13.22 9.45
C GLU A 161 11.26 -12.45 8.65
N PRO A 162 10.02 -12.98 8.46
CA PRO A 162 9.03 -12.35 7.61
C PRO A 162 8.56 -11.02 8.19
N ALA A 163 8.41 -10.03 7.32
CA ALA A 163 7.93 -8.71 7.70
C ALA A 163 6.41 -8.70 7.88
N HIS A 164 5.93 -7.85 8.79
CA HIS A 164 4.50 -7.63 8.97
C HIS A 164 3.81 -7.13 7.68
N ALA A 165 4.49 -6.29 6.91
CA ALA A 165 3.99 -5.81 5.62
C ALA A 165 3.71 -6.96 4.63
N LEU A 166 4.54 -8.00 4.64
CA LEU A 166 4.31 -9.20 3.83
C LEU A 166 3.04 -9.94 4.29
N ALA A 167 2.83 -10.09 5.60
CA ALA A 167 1.60 -10.72 6.11
C ALA A 167 0.33 -10.03 5.60
N LEU A 168 0.34 -8.68 5.54
CA LEU A 168 -0.81 -7.91 5.07
C LEU A 168 -0.97 -7.88 3.54
N ALA A 169 0.06 -8.31 2.81
CA ALA A 169 0.05 -8.30 1.35
C ALA A 169 -0.35 -9.65 0.73
N ILE A 170 -0.39 -10.72 1.53
CA ILE A 170 -0.69 -12.07 1.06
C ILE A 170 -2.00 -12.61 1.63
N SER A 171 -2.60 -13.53 0.90
CA SER A 171 -3.76 -14.30 1.32
C SER A 171 -3.34 -15.58 2.07
N PRO A 172 -4.27 -16.23 2.82
CA PRO A 172 -3.99 -17.50 3.48
C PRO A 172 -3.51 -18.60 2.56
N GLN A 173 -3.94 -18.59 1.28
CA GLN A 173 -3.59 -19.59 0.27
C GLN A 173 -2.16 -19.45 -0.25
N GLU A 174 -1.55 -18.30 -0.05
CA GLU A 174 -0.17 -18.00 -0.46
C GLU A 174 0.85 -18.32 0.65
N ALA A 175 0.40 -18.48 1.89
CA ALA A 175 1.24 -18.87 3.00
C ALA A 175 1.43 -20.40 3.06
N CYS A 176 2.60 -20.88 3.53
CA CYS A 176 2.83 -22.30 3.80
C CYS A 176 1.85 -22.83 4.86
N HIS A 177 1.66 -22.05 5.93
CA HIS A 177 0.73 -22.37 7.01
C HIS A 177 -0.08 -21.12 7.34
N SER A 178 -1.37 -21.33 7.63
CA SER A 178 -2.25 -20.26 8.12
C SER A 178 -3.02 -20.77 9.34
N TRP A 179 -3.37 -19.87 10.23
CA TRP A 179 -4.20 -20.16 11.39
C TRP A 179 -5.26 -19.08 11.54
N ASN A 180 -6.52 -19.49 11.36
CA ASN A 180 -7.66 -18.60 11.50
C ASN A 180 -8.12 -18.55 12.96
N LEU A 181 -8.12 -17.36 13.53
CA LEU A 181 -8.54 -17.09 14.91
C LEU A 181 -10.03 -16.72 14.94
N SER A 182 -10.67 -16.98 16.06
CA SER A 182 -11.92 -16.31 16.44
C SER A 182 -11.67 -14.82 16.71
N VAL A 183 -12.73 -14.02 16.75
CA VAL A 183 -12.62 -12.55 17.03
C VAL A 183 -11.97 -12.29 18.40
N ASP A 184 -12.27 -13.09 19.42
CA ASP A 184 -11.69 -12.90 20.76
C ASP A 184 -10.22 -13.30 20.81
N GLU A 185 -9.83 -14.40 20.14
CA GLU A 185 -8.42 -14.77 19.98
C GLU A 185 -7.66 -13.72 19.16
N ALA A 186 -8.28 -13.14 18.13
CA ALA A 186 -7.68 -12.07 17.34
C ALA A 186 -7.41 -10.81 18.18
N ARG A 187 -8.32 -10.45 19.08
CA ARG A 187 -8.09 -9.37 20.06
C ARG A 187 -6.89 -9.68 20.96
N ALA A 188 -6.82 -10.89 21.50
CA ALA A 188 -5.71 -11.34 22.33
C ALA A 188 -4.38 -11.33 21.53
N TYR A 189 -4.41 -11.75 20.24
CA TYR A 189 -3.26 -11.66 19.36
C TYR A 189 -2.80 -10.22 19.14
N LEU A 190 -3.71 -9.30 18.86
CA LEU A 190 -3.39 -7.87 18.70
C LEU A 190 -2.84 -7.21 19.96
N ALA A 191 -3.19 -7.75 21.15
CA ALA A 191 -2.61 -7.37 22.44
C ALA A 191 -1.22 -7.99 22.69
N GLY A 192 -0.77 -8.90 21.83
CA GLY A 192 0.55 -9.52 21.91
C GLY A 192 0.60 -10.83 22.68
N GLN A 193 -0.55 -11.46 22.98
CA GLN A 193 -0.61 -12.75 23.67
C GLN A 193 -0.13 -13.89 22.79
N THR A 194 0.33 -14.95 23.44
CA THR A 194 0.71 -16.24 22.83
C THR A 194 -0.37 -17.26 23.08
N PHE A 195 -0.43 -18.31 22.24
CA PHE A 195 -1.46 -19.33 22.33
C PHE A 195 -0.85 -20.73 22.44
N PRO A 196 -1.46 -21.66 23.21
CA PRO A 196 -1.18 -23.07 23.03
C PRO A 196 -1.55 -23.50 21.62
N ALA A 197 -0.70 -24.27 20.96
CA ALA A 197 -0.96 -24.72 19.61
C ALA A 197 -0.23 -26.03 19.32
N GLU A 198 -0.85 -26.88 18.50
CA GLU A 198 -0.29 -28.10 17.96
C GLU A 198 -0.17 -27.97 16.44
N GLY A 199 0.82 -28.57 15.82
CA GLY A 199 1.06 -28.53 14.39
C GLY A 199 2.54 -28.59 14.03
N GLU A 200 2.85 -28.33 12.78
CA GLU A 200 4.21 -28.28 12.28
C GLU A 200 4.93 -27.03 12.79
N LYS A 201 6.19 -27.18 13.18
CA LYS A 201 7.01 -26.04 13.60
C LYS A 201 7.26 -25.12 12.43
N GLY A 202 7.10 -23.83 12.61
CA GLY A 202 7.33 -22.86 11.51
C GLY A 202 6.55 -21.58 11.64
N TRP A 203 6.55 -20.80 10.58
CA TRP A 203 5.81 -19.56 10.47
C TRP A 203 4.38 -19.80 10.02
N TYR A 204 3.46 -19.10 10.65
CA TYR A 204 2.03 -19.14 10.36
C TYR A 204 1.50 -17.76 10.07
N LEU A 205 0.76 -17.62 8.99
CA LEU A 205 -0.05 -16.42 8.74
C LEU A 205 -1.26 -16.47 9.67
N ILE A 206 -1.35 -15.52 10.57
CA ILE A 206 -2.47 -15.39 11.50
C ILE A 206 -3.58 -14.61 10.83
N THR A 207 -4.79 -15.16 10.83
CA THR A 207 -5.94 -14.57 10.14
C THR A 207 -7.17 -14.53 11.07
N VAL A 208 -8.14 -13.71 10.72
CA VAL A 208 -9.50 -13.68 11.27
C VAL A 208 -10.47 -13.46 10.12
N ASP A 209 -11.54 -14.27 10.05
CA ASP A 209 -12.52 -14.22 8.95
C ASP A 209 -11.88 -14.24 7.54
N GLY A 210 -10.72 -14.93 7.40
CA GLY A 210 -9.96 -14.99 6.16
C GLY A 210 -9.05 -13.77 5.87
N TYR A 211 -9.05 -12.75 6.72
CA TYR A 211 -8.20 -11.58 6.59
C TYR A 211 -6.91 -11.73 7.40
N SER A 212 -5.78 -11.37 6.80
CA SER A 212 -4.47 -11.46 7.42
C SER A 212 -4.26 -10.40 8.50
N LEU A 213 -3.79 -10.82 9.68
CA LEU A 213 -3.45 -9.94 10.80
C LEU A 213 -1.94 -9.78 10.99
N GLY A 214 -1.15 -10.80 10.68
CA GLY A 214 0.28 -10.79 10.93
C GLY A 214 0.87 -12.20 11.00
N TRP A 215 2.05 -12.33 11.62
CA TRP A 215 2.77 -13.58 11.75
C TRP A 215 2.72 -14.14 13.16
N GLY A 216 2.60 -15.46 13.24
CA GLY A 216 2.93 -16.27 14.42
C GLY A 216 4.05 -17.25 14.10
N LYS A 217 4.76 -17.74 15.11
CA LYS A 217 5.74 -18.81 14.95
C LYS A 217 5.48 -19.92 15.93
N LEU A 218 5.13 -21.10 15.41
CA LEU A 218 4.95 -22.27 16.22
C LEU A 218 6.30 -22.87 16.62
N ALA A 219 6.55 -22.91 17.91
CA ALA A 219 7.76 -23.48 18.49
C ALA A 219 7.38 -24.34 19.73
N GLY A 220 7.58 -25.64 19.63
CA GLY A 220 7.05 -26.58 20.60
C GLY A 220 5.53 -26.61 20.52
N SER A 221 4.85 -26.44 21.65
CA SER A 221 3.39 -26.40 21.78
C SER A 221 2.85 -24.96 21.96
N VAL A 222 3.62 -23.95 21.52
CA VAL A 222 3.26 -22.54 21.70
C VAL A 222 3.38 -21.78 20.38
N MET A 223 2.30 -21.13 19.97
CA MET A 223 2.30 -20.12 18.92
C MET A 223 2.81 -18.80 19.50
N LYS A 224 4.06 -18.46 19.17
CA LYS A 224 4.67 -17.19 19.55
C LYS A 224 4.11 -16.05 18.72
N ASN A 225 3.77 -14.96 19.38
CA ASN A 225 3.20 -13.79 18.74
C ASN A 225 4.30 -12.91 18.10
N HIS A 226 4.23 -12.72 16.79
CA HIS A 226 5.12 -11.86 16.02
C HIS A 226 4.43 -10.57 15.50
N TYR A 227 3.27 -10.22 16.08
CA TYR A 227 2.65 -8.91 15.81
C TYR A 227 3.57 -7.77 16.31
N PRO A 228 3.79 -6.71 15.51
CA PRO A 228 4.74 -5.66 15.86
C PRO A 228 4.42 -5.00 17.22
N LYS A 229 5.40 -4.92 18.10
CA LYS A 229 5.21 -4.39 19.46
C LYS A 229 4.63 -2.98 19.47
N GLY A 230 5.05 -2.12 18.53
CA GLY A 230 4.56 -0.75 18.41
C GLY A 230 3.12 -0.62 17.92
N LEU A 231 2.50 -1.69 17.40
CA LEU A 231 1.12 -1.73 16.95
C LEU A 231 0.17 -2.41 17.95
N ARG A 232 0.71 -2.98 19.03
CA ARG A 232 -0.10 -3.69 20.03
C ARG A 232 -1.03 -2.73 20.74
N LYS A 233 -2.29 -3.10 20.82
CA LYS A 233 -3.30 -2.37 21.60
C LYS A 233 -3.36 -2.99 23.01
N LEU A 234 -3.31 -2.15 24.02
CA LEU A 234 -3.75 -2.53 25.36
C LEU A 234 -5.27 -2.62 25.28
N LEU A 235 -5.80 -3.83 25.48
CA LEU A 235 -7.25 -4.11 25.57
C LEU A 235 -7.71 -3.89 27.01
#